data_143dee8305b77c65daf307dabd3c789e
#
_entry.id   143dee8305b77c65daf307dabd3c789e
#
_cell.length_a   1.000
_cell.length_b   1.000
_cell.length_c   1.000
_cell.angle_alpha   90.00
_cell.angle_beta   90.00
_cell.angle_gamma   90.00
#
_symmetry.space_group_name_H-M   'P 1'
#
loop_
_entity.id
_entity.type
_entity.pdbx_description
1 polymer ?
#
loop_
_entity_poly.entity_id
_entity_poly.type
_entity_poly.pdbx_seq_one_letter_code
_entity_poly.pdbx_strand_id
1 'polypeptide(L)'
;LHMDHRLIDSCGLVVMIEDLFQLYTHYRYGTACPQELVDFETVLKKDLAKAGNEKRFAKDKKFWDDQLDALGEPLYSDIQGPSVLEGARKRHGDPKLRASDIEMNELFVAVKDYHLEPYATQNLMDFCMNHQLSMTNLLLLGIRTYLSKVNNGQEDITIQNFISRRSTHDEWTSGGSRTIMFPCRTVISPETDFLSAAYEIQNMQNRIYMHSNYDPALIVDEMRKRYHTPEHTSYESCYLTYQPMPVKVENEMLGTVRQHAKWFANGAATKKMYLTVSHTEDGGMNFSYHYQTAHLEEHDMELLYYYMMRILFKGIAEPDMSIGEIMEQV
;
A
#
# COMPACT_ATOMS: atom_id res chain seq x y z
N LEU A 1 2.60 5.48 -25.02
CA LEU A 1 1.33 4.88 -24.65
C LEU A 1 0.74 5.66 -23.48
N HIS A 2 -0.51 6.16 -23.61
CA HIS A 2 -1.23 6.82 -22.53
C HIS A 2 -2.49 6.01 -22.22
N MET A 3 -2.69 5.68 -20.96
CA MET A 3 -3.86 4.90 -20.52
C MET A 3 -4.44 5.47 -19.24
N ASP A 4 -5.76 5.39 -19.11
CA ASP A 4 -6.45 5.74 -17.88
C ASP A 4 -6.23 4.65 -16.82
N HIS A 5 -5.76 5.04 -15.64
CA HIS A 5 -5.45 4.10 -14.55
C HIS A 5 -6.68 3.36 -13.99
N ARG A 6 -7.90 3.83 -14.28
CA ARG A 6 -9.12 3.09 -13.95
C ARG A 6 -9.29 1.81 -14.76
N LEU A 7 -8.68 1.76 -15.95
CA LEU A 7 -8.78 0.61 -16.86
C LEU A 7 -7.67 -0.40 -16.64
N ILE A 8 -6.50 0.03 -16.14
CA ILE A 8 -5.32 -0.82 -16.04
C ILE A 8 -4.46 -0.44 -14.84
N ASP A 9 -3.98 -1.44 -14.11
CA ASP A 9 -2.94 -1.27 -13.09
C ASP A 9 -1.54 -1.53 -13.67
N SER A 10 -0.49 -1.38 -12.85
CA SER A 10 0.90 -1.59 -13.26
C SER A 10 1.16 -3.00 -13.80
N CYS A 11 0.59 -4.02 -13.19
CA CYS A 11 0.72 -5.40 -13.67
C CYS A 11 0.04 -5.60 -15.03
N GLY A 12 -1.18 -5.07 -15.20
CA GLY A 12 -1.89 -5.13 -16.47
C GLY A 12 -1.15 -4.38 -17.58
N LEU A 13 -0.49 -3.26 -17.23
CA LEU A 13 0.34 -2.51 -18.17
C LEU A 13 1.55 -3.32 -18.66
N VAL A 14 2.22 -4.06 -17.76
CA VAL A 14 3.33 -4.96 -18.11
C VAL A 14 2.85 -6.02 -19.09
N VAL A 15 1.77 -6.73 -18.77
CA VAL A 15 1.18 -7.76 -19.65
C VAL A 15 0.93 -7.21 -21.05
N MET A 16 0.32 -6.04 -21.15
CA MET A 16 0.01 -5.41 -22.45
C MET A 16 1.26 -4.99 -23.20
N ILE A 17 2.28 -4.46 -22.53
CA ILE A 17 3.53 -4.05 -23.17
C ILE A 17 4.29 -5.29 -23.70
N GLU A 18 4.36 -6.35 -22.90
CA GLU A 18 4.99 -7.61 -23.33
C GLU A 18 4.29 -8.21 -24.56
N ASP A 19 2.96 -8.27 -24.54
CA ASP A 19 2.18 -8.76 -25.68
C ASP A 19 2.40 -7.90 -26.95
N LEU A 20 2.41 -6.57 -26.78
CA LEU A 20 2.69 -5.64 -27.89
C LEU A 20 4.06 -5.89 -28.54
N PHE A 21 5.11 -6.13 -27.73
CA PHE A 21 6.44 -6.43 -28.26
C PHE A 21 6.52 -7.81 -28.91
N GLN A 22 5.85 -8.81 -28.37
CA GLN A 22 5.76 -10.14 -28.96
C GLN A 22 5.04 -10.07 -30.33
N LEU A 23 3.92 -9.37 -30.43
CA LEU A 23 3.20 -9.15 -31.69
C LEU A 23 4.05 -8.37 -32.69
N TYR A 24 4.75 -7.31 -32.25
CA TYR A 24 5.65 -6.55 -33.12
C TYR A 24 6.74 -7.43 -33.70
N THR A 25 7.40 -8.28 -32.91
CA THR A 25 8.45 -9.19 -33.41
C THR A 25 7.89 -10.27 -34.31
N HIS A 26 6.68 -10.77 -34.04
CA HIS A 26 5.97 -11.69 -34.92
C HIS A 26 5.78 -11.07 -36.31
N TYR A 27 5.16 -9.91 -36.39
CA TYR A 27 4.89 -9.27 -37.71
C TYR A 27 6.14 -8.72 -38.40
N ARG A 28 7.14 -8.28 -37.66
CA ARG A 28 8.35 -7.66 -38.22
C ARG A 28 9.42 -8.68 -38.62
N TYR A 29 9.57 -9.74 -37.86
CA TYR A 29 10.68 -10.69 -37.97
C TYR A 29 10.21 -12.13 -38.20
N GLY A 30 8.91 -12.41 -38.22
CA GLY A 30 8.37 -13.76 -38.45
C GLY A 30 8.57 -14.71 -37.27
N THR A 31 8.69 -14.19 -36.04
CA THR A 31 8.74 -15.04 -34.85
C THR A 31 7.41 -15.75 -34.62
N ALA A 32 7.36 -16.72 -33.71
CA ALA A 32 6.12 -17.37 -33.33
C ALA A 32 5.06 -16.33 -32.90
N CYS A 33 3.80 -16.55 -33.30
CA CYS A 33 2.69 -15.73 -32.84
C CYS A 33 2.52 -15.91 -31.33
N PRO A 34 2.43 -14.83 -30.53
CA PRO A 34 2.17 -14.98 -29.11
C PRO A 34 0.82 -15.65 -28.86
N GLN A 35 0.69 -16.29 -27.71
CA GLN A 35 -0.58 -16.81 -27.26
C GLN A 35 -1.55 -15.66 -26.99
N GLU A 36 -2.81 -15.83 -27.37
CA GLU A 36 -3.84 -14.84 -27.08
C GLU A 36 -3.97 -14.59 -25.56
N LEU A 37 -4.00 -13.31 -25.18
CA LEU A 37 -4.19 -12.94 -23.77
C LEU A 37 -5.57 -13.36 -23.28
N VAL A 38 -5.64 -13.70 -21.99
CA VAL A 38 -6.93 -13.98 -21.36
C VAL A 38 -7.77 -12.68 -21.32
N ASP A 39 -8.97 -12.76 -21.85
CA ASP A 39 -9.91 -11.64 -21.84
C ASP A 39 -10.23 -11.21 -20.40
N PHE A 40 -10.03 -9.91 -20.11
CA PHE A 40 -10.25 -9.35 -18.79
C PHE A 40 -11.73 -9.44 -18.33
N GLU A 41 -12.67 -9.40 -19.27
CA GLU A 41 -14.10 -9.60 -18.97
C GLU A 41 -14.35 -11.00 -18.38
N THR A 42 -13.64 -12.02 -18.88
CA THR A 42 -13.70 -13.40 -18.34
C THR A 42 -13.24 -13.44 -16.88
N VAL A 43 -12.19 -12.69 -16.54
CA VAL A 43 -11.69 -12.58 -15.16
C VAL A 43 -12.69 -11.84 -14.27
N LEU A 44 -13.28 -10.73 -14.77
CA LEU A 44 -14.31 -9.99 -14.05
C LEU A 44 -15.57 -10.83 -13.78
N LYS A 45 -16.04 -11.63 -14.77
CA LYS A 45 -17.17 -12.55 -14.58
C LYS A 45 -16.89 -13.58 -13.48
N LYS A 46 -15.67 -14.10 -13.41
CA LYS A 46 -15.26 -15.01 -12.32
C LYS A 46 -15.28 -14.29 -10.95
N ASP A 47 -14.83 -13.04 -10.88
CA ASP A 47 -14.86 -12.24 -9.64
C ASP A 47 -16.29 -11.95 -9.20
N LEU A 48 -17.17 -11.57 -10.11
CA LEU A 48 -18.59 -11.35 -9.81
C LEU A 48 -19.27 -12.64 -9.32
N ALA A 49 -18.96 -13.79 -9.92
CA ALA A 49 -19.45 -15.08 -9.45
C ALA A 49 -18.93 -15.43 -8.05
N LYS A 50 -17.66 -15.10 -7.75
CA LYS A 50 -17.10 -15.27 -6.40
C LYS A 50 -17.79 -14.35 -5.38
N ALA A 51 -18.03 -13.07 -5.75
CA ALA A 51 -18.73 -12.10 -4.90
C ALA A 51 -20.19 -12.49 -4.65
N GLY A 52 -20.87 -13.09 -5.64
CA GLY A 52 -22.25 -13.60 -5.52
C GLY A 52 -22.36 -14.91 -4.71
N ASN A 53 -21.28 -15.51 -4.25
CA ASN A 53 -21.30 -16.70 -3.43
C ASN A 53 -21.60 -16.36 -1.96
N GLU A 54 -22.82 -16.59 -1.51
CA GLU A 54 -23.30 -16.23 -0.16
C GLU A 54 -22.42 -16.81 0.96
N LYS A 55 -21.97 -18.06 0.84
CA LYS A 55 -21.13 -18.69 1.87
C LYS A 55 -19.76 -18.00 1.97
N ARG A 56 -19.17 -17.66 0.82
CA ARG A 56 -17.90 -16.94 0.77
C ARG A 56 -18.05 -15.52 1.30
N PHE A 57 -19.06 -14.81 0.85
CA PHE A 57 -19.38 -13.47 1.33
C PHE A 57 -19.57 -13.46 2.85
N ALA A 58 -20.35 -14.37 3.41
CA ALA A 58 -20.56 -14.49 4.85
C ALA A 58 -19.25 -14.77 5.62
N LYS A 59 -18.36 -15.60 5.05
CA LYS A 59 -17.04 -15.86 5.65
C LYS A 59 -16.15 -14.61 5.63
N ASP A 60 -16.11 -13.90 4.50
CA ASP A 60 -15.29 -12.69 4.35
C ASP A 60 -15.84 -11.57 5.23
N LYS A 61 -17.18 -11.37 5.26
CA LYS A 61 -17.83 -10.43 6.19
C LYS A 61 -17.49 -10.74 7.64
N LYS A 62 -17.64 -12.01 8.04
CA LYS A 62 -17.32 -12.42 9.42
C LYS A 62 -15.89 -12.09 9.80
N PHE A 63 -14.91 -12.26 8.92
CA PHE A 63 -13.53 -11.89 9.19
C PHE A 63 -13.41 -10.39 9.54
N TRP A 64 -14.03 -9.51 8.72
CA TRP A 64 -13.97 -8.07 8.96
C TRP A 64 -14.75 -7.66 10.21
N ASP A 65 -15.90 -8.27 10.46
CA ASP A 65 -16.67 -8.04 11.68
C ASP A 65 -15.85 -8.46 12.91
N ASP A 66 -15.23 -9.63 12.89
CA ASP A 66 -14.38 -10.13 13.99
C ASP A 66 -13.19 -9.18 14.27
N GLN A 67 -12.61 -8.53 13.22
CA GLN A 67 -11.55 -7.52 13.44
C GLN A 67 -12.09 -6.29 14.18
N LEU A 68 -13.27 -5.80 13.78
CA LEU A 68 -13.90 -4.64 14.42
C LEU A 68 -14.37 -4.97 15.84
N ASP A 69 -14.87 -6.19 16.08
CA ASP A 69 -15.32 -6.63 17.40
C ASP A 69 -14.14 -6.84 18.38
N ALA A 70 -13.04 -7.44 17.91
CA ALA A 70 -11.88 -7.74 18.74
C ALA A 70 -11.07 -6.50 19.12
N LEU A 71 -10.92 -5.54 18.20
CA LEU A 71 -10.06 -4.37 18.38
C LEU A 71 -10.85 -3.08 18.73
N GLY A 72 -12.18 -3.11 18.58
CA GLY A 72 -13.02 -1.92 18.76
C GLY A 72 -12.76 -0.84 17.69
N GLU A 73 -13.17 0.39 17.98
CA GLU A 73 -13.00 1.53 17.08
C GLU A 73 -11.51 1.84 16.83
N PRO A 74 -11.05 1.98 15.55
CA PRO A 74 -9.70 2.41 15.26
C PRO A 74 -9.38 3.78 15.83
N LEU A 75 -8.10 4.09 16.00
CA LEU A 75 -7.63 5.41 16.40
C LEU A 75 -6.82 6.05 15.27
N TYR A 76 -7.23 7.22 14.86
CA TYR A 76 -6.51 7.99 13.85
C TYR A 76 -5.08 8.30 14.30
N SER A 77 -4.14 8.12 13.39
CA SER A 77 -2.75 8.54 13.56
C SER A 77 -2.30 9.40 12.37
N ASP A 78 -1.51 10.42 12.66
CA ASP A 78 -1.03 11.36 11.64
C ASP A 78 0.48 11.46 11.63
N ILE A 79 1.06 11.74 10.46
CA ILE A 79 2.51 11.96 10.32
C ILE A 79 2.99 13.23 11.04
N GLN A 80 2.09 14.17 11.33
CA GLN A 80 2.33 15.39 12.10
C GLN A 80 2.00 15.22 13.61
N GLY A 81 1.63 14.00 14.03
CA GLY A 81 1.33 13.68 15.42
C GLY A 81 -0.10 13.96 15.86
N PRO A 82 -0.37 13.91 17.18
CA PRO A 82 -1.72 13.86 17.74
C PRO A 82 -2.50 15.16 17.63
N SER A 83 -1.85 16.29 17.38
CA SER A 83 -2.49 17.62 17.27
C SER A 83 -3.53 17.69 16.16
N VAL A 84 -3.38 16.87 15.11
CA VAL A 84 -4.33 16.79 14.00
C VAL A 84 -5.67 16.21 14.47
N LEU A 85 -5.63 15.10 15.21
CA LEU A 85 -6.84 14.50 15.81
C LEU A 85 -7.45 15.43 16.87
N GLU A 86 -6.65 16.10 17.68
CA GLU A 86 -7.12 17.10 18.64
C GLU A 86 -7.84 18.26 17.95
N GLY A 87 -7.32 18.69 16.80
CA GLY A 87 -7.98 19.68 15.95
C GLY A 87 -9.35 19.21 15.44
N ALA A 88 -9.45 17.97 14.97
CA ALA A 88 -10.71 17.38 14.55
C ALA A 88 -11.72 17.29 15.70
N ARG A 89 -11.29 16.83 16.87
CA ARG A 89 -12.11 16.79 18.10
C ARG A 89 -12.71 18.17 18.45
N LYS A 90 -11.91 19.23 18.34
CA LYS A 90 -12.38 20.62 18.57
C LYS A 90 -13.40 21.05 17.53
N ARG A 91 -13.17 20.78 16.25
CA ARG A 91 -14.09 21.15 15.16
C ARG A 91 -15.45 20.45 15.29
N HIS A 92 -15.45 19.18 15.64
CA HIS A 92 -16.66 18.38 15.81
C HIS A 92 -17.32 18.56 17.18
N GLY A 93 -16.66 19.22 18.14
CA GLY A 93 -17.15 19.35 19.51
C GLY A 93 -17.23 18.01 20.25
N ASP A 94 -16.51 17.00 19.78
CA ASP A 94 -16.48 15.65 20.36
C ASP A 94 -15.05 15.29 20.83
N PRO A 95 -14.77 15.36 22.14
CA PRO A 95 -13.46 15.02 22.69
C PRO A 95 -13.12 13.53 22.60
N LYS A 96 -14.12 12.67 22.30
CA LYS A 96 -13.94 11.22 22.16
C LYS A 96 -13.77 10.77 20.72
N LEU A 97 -13.90 11.69 19.76
CA LEU A 97 -13.73 11.37 18.35
C LEU A 97 -12.39 10.67 18.11
N ARG A 98 -12.41 9.55 17.39
CA ARG A 98 -11.24 8.75 17.08
C ARG A 98 -10.82 8.83 15.60
N ALA A 99 -11.61 9.47 14.75
CA ALA A 99 -11.35 9.73 13.34
C ALA A 99 -10.97 11.20 13.10
N SER A 100 -10.34 11.51 11.98
CA SER A 100 -10.02 12.88 11.57
C SER A 100 -10.63 13.21 10.22
N ASP A 101 -10.76 14.51 9.92
CA ASP A 101 -11.38 15.01 8.70
C ASP A 101 -10.59 14.60 7.45
N ILE A 102 -11.33 14.30 6.38
CA ILE A 102 -10.79 14.15 5.01
C ILE A 102 -10.95 15.50 4.32
N GLU A 103 -9.86 16.01 3.72
CA GLU A 103 -9.91 17.22 2.91
C GLU A 103 -10.68 16.97 1.61
N MET A 104 -11.72 17.74 1.37
CA MET A 104 -12.61 17.60 0.21
C MET A 104 -12.60 18.82 -0.71
N ASN A 105 -12.02 19.94 -0.29
CA ASN A 105 -12.09 21.22 -1.01
C ASN A 105 -10.74 21.59 -1.64
N GLU A 106 -9.64 21.46 -0.88
CA GLU A 106 -8.28 21.85 -1.30
C GLU A 106 -7.46 20.59 -1.63
N LEU A 107 -7.74 20.00 -2.78
CA LEU A 107 -7.23 18.69 -3.18
C LEU A 107 -5.86 18.71 -3.88
N PHE A 108 -5.19 19.86 -3.93
CA PHE A 108 -3.88 19.97 -4.58
C PHE A 108 -2.83 19.11 -3.88
N VAL A 109 -2.06 18.37 -4.70
CA VAL A 109 -0.95 17.53 -4.24
C VAL A 109 0.37 17.98 -4.83
N ALA A 110 1.39 17.95 -3.98
CA ALA A 110 2.79 17.97 -4.41
C ALA A 110 3.36 16.55 -4.41
N VAL A 111 4.47 16.39 -5.09
CA VAL A 111 5.21 15.12 -5.18
C VAL A 111 6.64 15.35 -4.73
N LYS A 112 7.12 14.47 -3.84
CA LYS A 112 8.52 14.41 -3.42
C LYS A 112 9.05 13.01 -3.56
N ASP A 113 10.18 12.88 -4.23
CA ASP A 113 10.87 11.63 -4.46
C ASP A 113 12.15 11.55 -3.64
N TYR A 114 12.41 10.36 -3.05
CA TYR A 114 13.68 10.02 -2.42
C TYR A 114 14.18 8.72 -3.01
N HIS A 115 15.46 8.67 -3.33
CA HIS A 115 16.11 7.47 -3.85
C HIS A 115 16.90 6.78 -2.74
N LEU A 116 16.65 5.47 -2.58
CA LEU A 116 17.45 4.58 -1.74
C LEU A 116 18.44 3.84 -2.62
N GLU A 117 19.71 4.01 -2.31
CA GLU A 117 20.83 3.43 -3.07
C GLU A 117 20.75 1.90 -3.17
N PRO A 118 21.30 1.29 -4.25
CA PRO A 118 21.25 -0.16 -4.49
C PRO A 118 21.77 -1.01 -3.32
N TYR A 119 22.86 -0.61 -2.69
CA TYR A 119 23.42 -1.35 -1.55
C TYR A 119 22.47 -1.36 -0.34
N ALA A 120 21.88 -0.22 -0.03
CA ALA A 120 20.91 -0.10 1.04
C ALA A 120 19.62 -0.88 0.74
N THR A 121 19.17 -0.83 -0.52
CA THR A 121 18.02 -1.63 -1.02
C THR A 121 18.29 -3.12 -0.85
N GLN A 122 19.49 -3.59 -1.22
CA GLN A 122 19.86 -5.00 -1.11
C GLN A 122 19.83 -5.48 0.35
N ASN A 123 20.28 -4.67 1.31
CA ASN A 123 20.22 -5.03 2.73
C ASN A 123 18.77 -5.28 3.21
N LEU A 124 17.83 -4.44 2.78
CA LEU A 124 16.40 -4.66 3.09
C LEU A 124 15.86 -5.93 2.42
N MET A 125 16.26 -6.18 1.17
CA MET A 125 15.85 -7.37 0.43
C MET A 125 16.43 -8.65 1.05
N ASP A 126 17.70 -8.65 1.45
CA ASP A 126 18.36 -9.79 2.09
C ASP A 126 17.70 -10.12 3.43
N PHE A 127 17.35 -9.11 4.23
CA PHE A 127 16.60 -9.31 5.45
C PHE A 127 15.22 -9.95 5.17
N CYS A 128 14.51 -9.43 4.19
CA CYS A 128 13.21 -10.00 3.79
C CYS A 128 13.35 -11.47 3.34
N MET A 129 14.35 -11.79 2.53
CA MET A 129 14.60 -13.17 2.06
C MET A 129 14.97 -14.09 3.22
N ASN A 130 15.88 -13.67 4.09
CA ASN A 130 16.36 -14.48 5.21
C ASN A 130 15.26 -14.81 6.22
N HIS A 131 14.30 -13.90 6.40
CA HIS A 131 13.18 -14.06 7.33
C HIS A 131 11.85 -14.40 6.66
N GLN A 132 11.83 -14.68 5.33
CA GLN A 132 10.62 -15.00 4.57
C GLN A 132 9.52 -13.94 4.71
N LEU A 133 9.92 -12.67 4.77
CA LEU A 133 9.04 -11.50 4.81
C LEU A 133 8.87 -10.91 3.40
N SER A 134 7.75 -10.26 3.14
CA SER A 134 7.64 -9.41 1.95
C SER A 134 8.17 -8.01 2.25
N MET A 135 8.70 -7.34 1.22
CA MET A 135 9.10 -5.93 1.32
C MET A 135 7.93 -5.04 1.74
N THR A 136 6.70 -5.33 1.28
CA THR A 136 5.49 -4.61 1.71
C THR A 136 5.33 -4.64 3.24
N ASN A 137 5.55 -5.82 3.87
CA ASN A 137 5.40 -5.96 5.32
C ASN A 137 6.46 -5.15 6.07
N LEU A 138 7.68 -5.14 5.57
CA LEU A 138 8.78 -4.36 6.14
C LEU A 138 8.52 -2.85 6.01
N LEU A 139 8.06 -2.38 4.85
CA LEU A 139 7.69 -0.98 4.63
C LEU A 139 6.51 -0.56 5.51
N LEU A 140 5.49 -1.40 5.66
CA LEU A 140 4.37 -1.16 6.59
C LEU A 140 4.86 -1.04 8.03
N LEU A 141 5.81 -1.88 8.45
CA LEU A 141 6.43 -1.80 9.77
C LEU A 141 7.16 -0.46 9.97
N GLY A 142 7.93 -0.01 8.97
CA GLY A 142 8.62 1.28 9.04
C GLY A 142 7.65 2.46 9.20
N ILE A 143 6.61 2.54 8.35
CA ILE A 143 5.59 3.61 8.42
C ILE A 143 4.84 3.53 9.75
N ARG A 144 4.39 2.32 10.14
CA ARG A 144 3.64 2.11 11.38
C ARG A 144 4.44 2.55 12.61
N THR A 145 5.72 2.18 12.67
CA THR A 145 6.59 2.55 13.80
C THR A 145 6.85 4.05 13.85
N TYR A 146 7.03 4.69 12.68
CA TYR A 146 7.09 6.15 12.62
C TYR A 146 5.81 6.80 13.14
N LEU A 147 4.64 6.35 12.67
CA LEU A 147 3.35 6.85 13.16
C LEU A 147 3.18 6.65 14.67
N SER A 148 3.57 5.48 15.20
CA SER A 148 3.56 5.24 16.64
C SER A 148 4.44 6.26 17.38
N LYS A 149 5.68 6.47 16.92
CA LYS A 149 6.62 7.41 17.51
C LYS A 149 6.06 8.83 17.58
N VAL A 150 5.57 9.38 16.46
CA VAL A 150 5.09 10.77 16.41
C VAL A 150 3.73 10.96 17.09
N ASN A 151 2.97 9.88 17.31
CA ASN A 151 1.70 9.89 18.04
C ASN A 151 1.84 9.35 19.47
N ASN A 152 2.93 9.70 20.16
CA ASN A 152 3.15 9.42 21.58
C ASN A 152 3.15 7.92 21.95
N GLY A 153 3.68 7.06 21.09
CA GLY A 153 3.75 5.62 21.31
C GLY A 153 2.41 4.89 21.06
N GLN A 154 1.52 5.47 20.26
CA GLN A 154 0.25 4.84 19.92
C GLN A 154 0.48 3.45 19.33
N GLU A 155 -0.13 2.41 19.96
CA GLU A 155 0.01 1.01 19.57
C GLU A 155 -0.91 0.63 18.39
N ASP A 156 -2.11 1.19 18.37
CA ASP A 156 -3.16 0.92 17.37
C ASP A 156 -2.98 1.82 16.15
N ILE A 157 -2.40 1.26 15.10
CA ILE A 157 -2.10 2.00 13.86
C ILE A 157 -2.79 1.32 12.67
N THR A 158 -3.46 2.13 11.87
CA THR A 158 -4.06 1.70 10.60
C THR A 158 -3.38 2.39 9.42
N ILE A 159 -2.96 1.61 8.43
CA ILE A 159 -2.41 2.09 7.17
C ILE A 159 -3.19 1.44 6.03
N GLN A 160 -3.63 2.22 5.04
CA GLN A 160 -4.21 1.67 3.83
C GLN A 160 -3.12 1.09 2.93
N ASN A 161 -3.24 -0.19 2.60
CA ASN A 161 -2.30 -0.86 1.71
C ASN A 161 -2.98 -1.31 0.43
N PHE A 162 -2.36 -1.00 -0.70
CA PHE A 162 -2.80 -1.51 -2.00
C PHE A 162 -2.30 -2.93 -2.19
N ILE A 163 -3.20 -3.82 -2.53
CA ILE A 163 -2.89 -5.20 -2.88
C ILE A 163 -3.35 -5.52 -4.29
N SER A 164 -2.58 -6.32 -5.01
CA SER A 164 -2.99 -6.91 -6.27
C SER A 164 -3.76 -8.20 -5.99
N ARG A 165 -4.97 -8.35 -6.56
CA ARG A 165 -5.78 -9.58 -6.45
C ARG A 165 -5.47 -10.59 -7.55
N ARG A 166 -4.21 -10.68 -7.97
CA ARG A 166 -3.75 -11.63 -8.99
C ARG A 166 -3.16 -12.86 -8.32
N SER A 167 -3.85 -14.00 -8.41
CA SER A 167 -3.46 -15.27 -7.77
C SER A 167 -3.47 -16.46 -8.70
N THR A 168 -4.12 -16.36 -9.87
CA THR A 168 -4.20 -17.42 -10.87
C THR A 168 -3.50 -17.01 -12.15
N HIS A 169 -3.16 -18.00 -13.00
CA HIS A 169 -2.57 -17.73 -14.32
C HIS A 169 -3.42 -16.78 -15.14
N ASP A 170 -4.72 -16.97 -15.22
CA ASP A 170 -5.63 -16.09 -15.96
C ASP A 170 -5.60 -14.64 -15.43
N GLU A 171 -5.51 -14.49 -14.12
CA GLU A 171 -5.43 -13.16 -13.48
C GLU A 171 -4.09 -12.47 -13.74
N TRP A 172 -2.99 -13.23 -13.83
CA TRP A 172 -1.66 -12.70 -14.15
C TRP A 172 -1.48 -12.40 -15.63
N THR A 173 -2.13 -13.12 -16.51
CA THR A 173 -2.01 -12.99 -17.98
C THR A 173 -3.11 -12.14 -18.62
N SER A 174 -4.08 -11.66 -17.84
CA SER A 174 -5.08 -10.70 -18.28
C SER A 174 -4.63 -9.25 -18.01
N GLY A 175 -4.93 -8.34 -18.90
CA GLY A 175 -4.82 -6.91 -18.66
C GLY A 175 -5.78 -6.43 -17.56
N GLY A 176 -6.02 -5.11 -17.50
CA GLY A 176 -7.02 -4.51 -16.63
C GLY A 176 -6.50 -4.15 -15.24
N SER A 177 -7.36 -3.57 -14.40
CA SER A 177 -7.04 -3.14 -13.04
C SER A 177 -7.59 -4.13 -12.02
N ARG A 178 -6.71 -4.67 -11.18
CA ARG A 178 -7.05 -5.60 -10.09
C ARG A 178 -6.52 -5.18 -8.74
N THR A 179 -5.89 -4.01 -8.68
CA THR A 179 -5.38 -3.44 -7.43
C THR A 179 -6.51 -2.83 -6.61
N ILE A 180 -6.55 -3.13 -5.33
CA ILE A 180 -7.55 -2.63 -4.39
C ILE A 180 -6.89 -2.30 -3.05
N MET A 181 -7.48 -1.36 -2.30
CA MET A 181 -6.98 -0.96 -0.99
C MET A 181 -7.71 -1.69 0.13
N PHE A 182 -6.95 -2.07 1.16
CA PHE A 182 -7.50 -2.56 2.42
C PHE A 182 -6.81 -1.91 3.62
N PRO A 183 -7.54 -1.66 4.71
CA PRO A 183 -6.94 -1.22 5.95
C PRO A 183 -6.10 -2.35 6.57
N CYS A 184 -4.81 -2.09 6.76
CA CYS A 184 -3.92 -2.92 7.55
C CYS A 184 -3.82 -2.30 8.95
N ARG A 185 -4.69 -2.75 9.86
CA ARG A 185 -4.69 -2.32 11.25
C ARG A 185 -3.91 -3.32 12.09
N THR A 186 -2.97 -2.82 12.87
CA THR A 186 -2.19 -3.61 13.82
C THR A 186 -2.13 -2.91 15.15
N VAL A 187 -2.20 -3.69 16.24
CA VAL A 187 -1.98 -3.22 17.60
C VAL A 187 -0.72 -3.91 18.10
N ILE A 188 0.40 -3.20 18.09
CA ILE A 188 1.72 -3.73 18.42
C ILE A 188 2.26 -2.97 19.62
N SER A 189 2.55 -3.70 20.70
CA SER A 189 3.15 -3.15 21.92
C SER A 189 4.58 -2.65 21.65
N PRO A 190 5.03 -1.57 22.29
CA PRO A 190 6.41 -1.14 22.25
C PRO A 190 7.40 -2.18 22.76
N GLU A 191 6.95 -3.14 23.57
CA GLU A 191 7.77 -4.26 24.07
C GLU A 191 8.02 -5.37 23.03
N THR A 192 7.27 -5.37 21.93
CA THR A 192 7.42 -6.34 20.84
C THR A 192 8.74 -6.10 20.11
N ASP A 193 9.54 -7.13 19.88
CA ASP A 193 10.76 -7.03 19.07
C ASP A 193 10.44 -6.79 17.61
N PHE A 194 11.40 -6.24 16.87
CA PHE A 194 11.23 -5.81 15.48
C PHE A 194 10.82 -6.95 14.56
N LEU A 195 11.45 -8.12 14.70
CA LEU A 195 11.14 -9.28 13.86
C LEU A 195 9.75 -9.84 14.12
N SER A 196 9.37 -9.96 15.39
CA SER A 196 8.02 -10.37 15.79
C SER A 196 6.97 -9.39 15.28
N ALA A 197 7.20 -8.08 15.38
CA ALA A 197 6.31 -7.06 14.84
C ALA A 197 6.16 -7.19 13.30
N ALA A 198 7.24 -7.51 12.58
CA ALA A 198 7.17 -7.78 11.14
C ALA A 198 6.31 -9.01 10.81
N TYR A 199 6.39 -10.07 11.61
CA TYR A 199 5.54 -11.26 11.46
C TYR A 199 4.07 -10.98 11.82
N GLU A 200 3.77 -10.13 12.79
CA GLU A 200 2.40 -9.72 13.08
C GLU A 200 1.76 -9.00 11.88
N ILE A 201 2.51 -8.09 11.24
CA ILE A 201 2.07 -7.42 10.01
C ILE A 201 1.86 -8.44 8.88
N GLN A 202 2.81 -9.35 8.69
CA GLN A 202 2.70 -10.41 7.67
C GLN A 202 1.46 -11.28 7.88
N ASN A 203 1.19 -11.68 9.12
CA ASN A 203 0.01 -12.46 9.46
C ASN A 203 -1.28 -11.68 9.15
N MET A 204 -1.33 -10.39 9.48
CA MET A 204 -2.47 -9.54 9.14
C MET A 204 -2.63 -9.41 7.63
N GLN A 205 -1.56 -9.12 6.89
CA GLN A 205 -1.61 -9.03 5.42
C GLN A 205 -2.07 -10.33 4.78
N ASN A 206 -1.56 -11.48 5.22
CA ASN A 206 -1.99 -12.79 4.72
C ASN A 206 -3.50 -13.02 4.95
N ARG A 207 -4.02 -12.62 6.11
CA ARG A 207 -5.47 -12.70 6.39
C ARG A 207 -6.27 -11.76 5.49
N ILE A 208 -5.80 -10.53 5.26
CA ILE A 208 -6.42 -9.59 4.33
C ILE A 208 -6.47 -10.18 2.91
N TYR A 209 -5.37 -10.78 2.42
CA TYR A 209 -5.35 -11.45 1.11
C TYR A 209 -6.38 -12.57 1.00
N MET A 210 -6.52 -13.41 2.01
CA MET A 210 -7.52 -14.49 2.04
C MET A 210 -8.95 -13.96 1.96
N HIS A 211 -9.22 -12.74 2.43
CA HIS A 211 -10.54 -12.10 2.48
C HIS A 211 -10.69 -10.91 1.54
N SER A 212 -9.80 -10.77 0.56
CA SER A 212 -9.73 -9.62 -0.37
C SER A 212 -10.82 -9.61 -1.46
N ASN A 213 -11.74 -10.58 -1.47
CA ASN A 213 -12.93 -10.52 -2.31
C ASN A 213 -14.09 -9.72 -1.68
N TYR A 214 -13.98 -9.37 -0.40
CA TYR A 214 -14.91 -8.46 0.27
C TYR A 214 -14.71 -7.04 -0.22
N ASP A 215 -15.78 -6.29 -0.46
CA ASP A 215 -15.68 -4.91 -0.91
C ASP A 215 -15.20 -4.01 0.24
N PRO A 216 -14.08 -3.30 0.12
CA PRO A 216 -13.60 -2.39 1.15
C PRO A 216 -14.58 -1.27 1.51
N ALA A 217 -15.45 -0.86 0.59
CA ALA A 217 -16.48 0.13 0.88
C ALA A 217 -17.45 -0.35 1.97
N LEU A 218 -17.75 -1.66 2.00
CA LEU A 218 -18.59 -2.26 3.04
C LEU A 218 -17.91 -2.24 4.42
N ILE A 219 -16.58 -2.28 4.48
CA ILE A 219 -15.82 -2.15 5.74
C ILE A 219 -16.00 -0.73 6.29
N VAL A 220 -15.85 0.27 5.42
CA VAL A 220 -16.03 1.69 5.79
C VAL A 220 -17.47 1.94 6.25
N ASP A 221 -18.45 1.42 5.52
CA ASP A 221 -19.87 1.57 5.87
C ASP A 221 -20.20 0.90 7.21
N GLU A 222 -19.61 -0.26 7.48
CA GLU A 222 -19.78 -0.97 8.75
C GLU A 222 -19.14 -0.18 9.91
N MET A 223 -17.94 0.36 9.74
CA MET A 223 -17.29 1.23 10.72
C MET A 223 -18.14 2.46 11.05
N ARG A 224 -18.67 3.13 10.01
CA ARG A 224 -19.55 4.30 10.19
C ARG A 224 -20.80 3.96 10.99
N LYS A 225 -21.45 2.82 10.70
CA LYS A 225 -22.62 2.37 11.42
C LYS A 225 -22.34 2.02 12.88
N ARG A 226 -21.26 1.29 13.14
CA ARG A 226 -20.90 0.82 14.50
C ARG A 226 -20.47 1.95 15.42
N TYR A 227 -19.65 2.85 14.89
CA TYR A 227 -18.99 3.88 15.71
C TYR A 227 -19.60 5.28 15.54
N HIS A 228 -20.67 5.39 14.74
CA HIS A 228 -21.32 6.67 14.45
C HIS A 228 -20.32 7.74 13.98
N THR A 229 -19.34 7.31 13.16
CA THR A 229 -18.26 8.17 12.67
C THR A 229 -18.85 9.27 11.77
N PRO A 230 -18.48 10.54 11.96
CA PRO A 230 -18.96 11.63 11.12
C PRO A 230 -18.66 11.42 9.65
N GLU A 231 -19.51 11.96 8.77
CA GLU A 231 -19.22 11.97 7.33
C GLU A 231 -17.92 12.72 7.04
N HIS A 232 -17.24 12.33 5.97
CA HIS A 232 -15.95 12.92 5.56
C HIS A 232 -14.85 12.83 6.61
N THR A 233 -14.87 11.78 7.43
CA THR A 233 -13.76 11.45 8.32
C THR A 233 -13.15 10.09 7.97
N SER A 234 -11.90 9.88 8.39
CA SER A 234 -11.14 8.64 8.19
C SER A 234 -10.34 8.30 9.45
N TYR A 235 -9.96 7.04 9.56
CA TYR A 235 -9.04 6.55 10.59
C TYR A 235 -7.58 6.50 10.11
N GLU A 236 -7.32 6.78 8.83
CA GLU A 236 -6.01 6.66 8.20
C GLU A 236 -5.54 7.97 7.58
N SER A 237 -4.28 8.31 7.78
CA SER A 237 -3.59 9.40 7.07
C SER A 237 -2.66 8.90 5.96
N CYS A 238 -2.21 7.64 6.06
CA CYS A 238 -1.16 7.07 5.22
C CYS A 238 -1.67 5.93 4.34
N TYR A 239 -1.21 5.95 3.08
CA TYR A 239 -1.52 4.98 2.05
C TYR A 239 -0.22 4.47 1.44
N LEU A 240 -0.08 3.15 1.26
CA LEU A 240 1.12 2.51 0.72
C LEU A 240 0.79 1.69 -0.53
N THR A 241 1.60 1.84 -1.56
CA THR A 241 1.75 0.87 -2.66
C THR A 241 3.21 0.51 -2.82
N TYR A 242 3.51 -0.78 -2.86
CA TYR A 242 4.81 -1.29 -3.26
C TYR A 242 4.72 -1.96 -4.63
N GLN A 243 5.60 -1.56 -5.54
CA GLN A 243 5.70 -2.09 -6.90
C GLN A 243 7.04 -2.84 -7.05
N PRO A 244 7.04 -4.18 -6.95
CA PRO A 244 8.26 -4.97 -6.80
C PRO A 244 9.12 -5.06 -8.07
N MET A 245 8.62 -4.65 -9.23
CA MET A 245 9.33 -4.86 -10.48
C MET A 245 9.47 -3.58 -11.28
N PRO A 246 10.71 -3.22 -11.69
CA PRO A 246 10.85 -2.36 -12.85
C PRO A 246 10.22 -3.08 -14.04
N VAL A 247 9.47 -2.36 -14.85
CA VAL A 247 8.92 -2.92 -16.09
C VAL A 247 10.11 -3.17 -17.04
N LYS A 248 10.65 -4.39 -17.03
CA LYS A 248 11.66 -4.84 -18.00
C LYS A 248 10.96 -5.74 -19.00
N VAL A 249 10.99 -5.35 -20.25
CA VAL A 249 10.57 -6.23 -21.34
C VAL A 249 11.83 -6.78 -21.98
N GLU A 250 12.08 -8.08 -21.80
CA GLU A 250 13.11 -8.82 -22.48
C GLU A 250 12.49 -9.50 -23.69
N ASN A 251 13.06 -9.29 -24.85
CA ASN A 251 12.59 -9.92 -26.07
C ASN A 251 13.79 -10.50 -26.82
N GLU A 252 13.70 -11.77 -27.23
CA GLU A 252 14.79 -12.49 -27.91
C GLU A 252 15.34 -11.77 -29.14
N MET A 253 14.49 -11.05 -29.86
CA MET A 253 14.88 -10.34 -31.09
C MET A 253 15.33 -8.90 -30.86
N LEU A 254 14.80 -8.24 -29.81
CA LEU A 254 15.07 -6.83 -29.51
C LEU A 254 16.06 -6.63 -28.38
N GLY A 255 16.41 -7.73 -27.67
CA GLY A 255 17.20 -7.67 -26.46
C GLY A 255 16.41 -6.99 -25.31
N THR A 256 17.12 -6.32 -24.43
CA THR A 256 16.48 -5.55 -23.34
C THR A 256 15.88 -4.27 -23.92
N VAL A 257 14.56 -4.19 -23.93
CA VAL A 257 13.86 -2.97 -24.34
C VAL A 257 13.91 -1.97 -23.19
N ARG A 258 14.65 -0.88 -23.39
CA ARG A 258 14.68 0.22 -22.43
C ARG A 258 13.37 0.98 -22.50
N GLN A 259 12.75 1.18 -21.36
CA GLN A 259 11.53 1.96 -21.23
C GLN A 259 11.67 2.94 -20.09
N HIS A 260 11.00 4.06 -20.20
CA HIS A 260 10.82 5.01 -19.12
C HIS A 260 9.34 5.14 -18.85
N ALA A 261 8.91 4.72 -17.66
CA ALA A 261 7.54 4.87 -17.21
C ALA A 261 7.46 6.03 -16.21
N LYS A 262 6.48 6.90 -16.40
CA LYS A 262 6.17 7.97 -15.46
C LYS A 262 4.68 7.97 -15.17
N TRP A 263 4.35 7.97 -13.89
CA TRP A 263 2.99 8.18 -13.43
C TRP A 263 2.66 9.67 -13.45
N PHE A 264 1.53 10.00 -14.06
CA PHE A 264 1.02 11.36 -14.07
C PHE A 264 -0.26 11.39 -13.25
N ALA A 265 -0.29 12.27 -12.25
CA ALA A 265 -1.50 12.63 -11.54
C ALA A 265 -2.06 13.93 -12.12
N ASN A 266 -3.35 14.16 -11.94
CA ASN A 266 -3.99 15.45 -12.28
C ASN A 266 -3.66 16.55 -11.27
N GLY A 267 -2.77 16.31 -10.33
CA GLY A 267 -2.38 17.26 -9.27
C GLY A 267 -3.36 17.35 -8.12
N ALA A 268 -4.32 16.41 -8.03
CA ALA A 268 -5.33 16.41 -6.96
C ALA A 268 -5.54 15.00 -6.39
N ALA A 269 -5.74 14.89 -5.09
CA ALA A 269 -6.11 13.65 -4.40
C ALA A 269 -6.93 13.93 -3.13
N THR A 270 -7.82 12.99 -2.80
CA THR A 270 -8.57 12.99 -1.52
C THR A 270 -7.78 12.32 -0.38
N LYS A 271 -6.65 11.67 -0.69
CA LYS A 271 -5.78 11.02 0.29
C LYS A 271 -4.76 12.03 0.80
N LYS A 272 -4.64 12.15 2.12
CA LYS A 272 -3.72 13.10 2.74
C LYS A 272 -2.27 12.85 2.31
N MET A 273 -1.80 11.61 2.40
CA MET A 273 -0.47 11.21 1.96
C MET A 273 -0.49 9.80 1.35
N TYR A 274 0.12 9.66 0.18
CA TYR A 274 0.21 8.41 -0.54
C TYR A 274 1.67 8.13 -0.93
N LEU A 275 2.21 7.03 -0.42
CA LEU A 275 3.56 6.57 -0.72
C LEU A 275 3.52 5.44 -1.76
N THR A 276 4.19 5.66 -2.88
CA THR A 276 4.53 4.62 -3.85
C THR A 276 6.01 4.29 -3.72
N VAL A 277 6.31 3.02 -3.49
CA VAL A 277 7.70 2.52 -3.50
C VAL A 277 7.88 1.60 -4.70
N SER A 278 8.89 1.87 -5.51
CA SER A 278 9.19 1.09 -6.72
C SER A 278 10.69 0.86 -6.87
N HIS A 279 11.06 -0.26 -7.50
CA HIS A 279 12.47 -0.50 -7.85
C HIS A 279 12.89 0.37 -9.02
N THR A 280 14.15 0.79 -9.01
CA THR A 280 14.80 1.56 -10.07
C THR A 280 15.73 0.69 -10.91
N GLU A 281 16.08 1.16 -12.10
CA GLU A 281 16.92 0.39 -13.05
C GLU A 281 18.34 0.12 -12.50
N ASP A 282 18.85 0.97 -11.62
CA ASP A 282 20.16 0.81 -10.99
C ASP A 282 20.18 -0.24 -9.86
N GLY A 283 19.01 -0.79 -9.49
CA GLY A 283 18.84 -1.75 -8.40
C GLY A 283 18.48 -1.11 -7.05
N GLY A 284 18.28 0.20 -7.02
CA GLY A 284 17.79 0.93 -5.87
C GLY A 284 16.26 0.90 -5.73
N MET A 285 15.74 1.71 -4.83
CA MET A 285 14.29 1.97 -4.71
C MET A 285 13.99 3.46 -4.70
N ASN A 286 12.92 3.85 -5.37
CA ASN A 286 12.36 5.18 -5.32
C ASN A 286 11.14 5.22 -4.39
N PHE A 287 11.13 6.20 -3.48
CA PHE A 287 10.03 6.50 -2.56
C PHE A 287 9.36 7.77 -3.01
N SER A 288 8.21 7.66 -3.69
CA SER A 288 7.45 8.77 -4.24
C SER A 288 6.29 9.12 -3.32
N TYR A 289 6.37 10.26 -2.67
CA TYR A 289 5.35 10.79 -1.76
C TYR A 289 4.47 11.77 -2.50
N HIS A 290 3.18 11.47 -2.59
CA HIS A 290 2.13 12.36 -3.04
C HIS A 290 1.38 12.86 -1.81
N TYR A 291 1.38 14.15 -1.54
CA TYR A 291 0.79 14.71 -0.33
C TYR A 291 -0.02 15.98 -0.59
N GLN A 292 -1.13 16.13 0.14
CA GLN A 292 -1.99 17.30 0.05
C GLN A 292 -1.30 18.54 0.64
N THR A 293 -1.11 19.57 -0.17
CA THR A 293 -0.41 20.81 0.24
C THR A 293 -1.22 21.70 1.18
N ALA A 294 -2.52 21.45 1.31
CA ALA A 294 -3.37 22.11 2.31
C ALA A 294 -2.99 21.77 3.76
N HIS A 295 -2.37 20.58 3.97
CA HIS A 295 -2.12 20.06 5.31
C HIS A 295 -0.68 19.65 5.56
N LEU A 296 0.10 19.42 4.50
CA LEU A 296 1.44 18.85 4.57
C LEU A 296 2.43 19.70 3.78
N GLU A 297 3.67 19.75 4.29
CA GLU A 297 4.79 20.40 3.65
C GLU A 297 5.82 19.36 3.18
N GLU A 298 6.75 19.77 2.32
CA GLU A 298 7.85 18.91 1.87
C GLU A 298 8.69 18.39 3.05
N HIS A 299 8.85 19.20 4.08
CA HIS A 299 9.57 18.82 5.30
C HIS A 299 8.93 17.66 6.06
N ASP A 300 7.59 17.54 6.04
CA ASP A 300 6.92 16.37 6.64
C ASP A 300 7.32 15.07 5.92
N MET A 301 7.49 15.13 4.60
CA MET A 301 7.93 13.97 3.79
C MET A 301 9.40 13.64 4.06
N GLU A 302 10.25 14.66 4.22
CA GLU A 302 11.64 14.49 4.58
C GLU A 302 11.79 13.79 5.94
N LEU A 303 11.06 14.23 6.94
CA LEU A 303 11.06 13.61 8.28
C LEU A 303 10.54 12.18 8.24
N LEU A 304 9.42 11.92 7.55
CA LEU A 304 8.87 10.58 7.40
C LEU A 304 9.87 9.64 6.73
N TYR A 305 10.48 10.05 5.59
CA TYR A 305 11.48 9.23 4.90
C TYR A 305 12.70 8.98 5.78
N TYR A 306 13.25 10.03 6.37
CA TYR A 306 14.46 9.95 7.21
C TYR A 306 14.26 8.99 8.40
N TYR A 307 13.20 9.20 9.17
CA TYR A 307 12.95 8.35 10.35
C TYR A 307 12.51 6.93 9.99
N MET A 308 11.72 6.78 8.93
CA MET A 308 11.35 5.45 8.43
C MET A 308 12.59 4.64 8.04
N MET A 309 13.55 5.24 7.34
CA MET A 309 14.80 4.56 6.98
C MET A 309 15.61 4.22 8.23
N ARG A 310 15.75 5.13 9.19
CA ARG A 310 16.45 4.84 10.45
C ARG A 310 15.82 3.70 11.22
N ILE A 311 14.49 3.68 11.33
CA ILE A 311 13.74 2.59 11.97
C ILE A 311 14.03 1.26 11.26
N LEU A 312 13.92 1.23 9.95
CA LEU A 312 14.15 0.01 9.17
C LEU A 312 15.58 -0.50 9.31
N PHE A 313 16.59 0.37 9.12
CA PHE A 313 17.99 -0.04 9.19
C PHE A 313 18.42 -0.40 10.62
N LYS A 314 17.90 0.27 11.63
CA LYS A 314 18.13 -0.12 13.03
C LYS A 314 17.50 -1.48 13.32
N GLY A 315 16.24 -1.68 12.92
CA GLY A 315 15.54 -2.94 13.17
C GLY A 315 16.13 -4.14 12.42
N ILE A 316 16.55 -3.99 11.15
CA ILE A 316 17.21 -5.11 10.44
C ILE A 316 18.59 -5.43 10.98
N ALA A 317 19.29 -4.45 11.56
CA ALA A 317 20.59 -4.67 12.20
C ALA A 317 20.46 -5.34 13.59
N GLU A 318 19.38 -5.08 14.29
CA GLU A 318 19.12 -5.59 15.65
C GLU A 318 17.66 -6.11 15.74
N PRO A 319 17.34 -7.26 15.10
CA PRO A 319 15.96 -7.75 14.96
C PRO A 319 15.26 -8.09 16.28
N ASP A 320 16.02 -8.40 17.31
CA ASP A 320 15.54 -8.72 18.67
C ASP A 320 15.31 -7.46 19.52
N MET A 321 15.67 -6.26 19.02
CA MET A 321 15.43 -5.00 19.71
C MET A 321 13.94 -4.67 19.68
N SER A 322 13.38 -4.22 20.81
CA SER A 322 11.97 -3.84 20.88
C SER A 322 11.65 -2.59 20.05
N ILE A 323 10.41 -2.50 19.58
CA ILE A 323 9.90 -1.32 18.86
C ILE A 323 10.09 -0.04 19.67
N GLY A 324 9.87 -0.12 21.00
CA GLY A 324 10.06 0.99 21.94
C GLY A 324 11.51 1.48 21.95
N GLU A 325 12.48 0.56 22.13
CA GLU A 325 13.90 0.90 22.12
C GLU A 325 14.35 1.48 20.77
N ILE A 326 13.85 0.95 19.65
CA ILE A 326 14.12 1.51 18.33
C ILE A 326 13.60 2.96 18.26
N MET A 327 12.35 3.21 18.69
CA MET A 327 11.76 4.54 18.68
C MET A 327 12.54 5.56 19.54
N GLU A 328 13.17 5.14 20.62
CA GLU A 328 14.00 5.98 21.48
C GLU A 328 15.36 6.33 20.85
N GLN A 329 15.91 5.45 20.02
CA GLN A 329 17.25 5.58 19.42
C GLN A 329 17.27 6.28 18.04
N VAL A 330 16.12 6.52 17.44
CA VAL A 330 16.03 7.10 16.08
C VAL A 330 15.42 8.51 16.07
#